data_f75f253b7bdf786b9e91ada597f1845f
#
_entry.id   f75f253b7bdf786b9e91ada597f1845f
#
_cell.length_a   1.000
_cell.length_b   1.000
_cell.length_c   1.000
_cell.angle_alpha   90.00
_cell.angle_beta   90.00
_cell.angle_gamma   90.00
#
_symmetry.space_group_name_H-M   'P 1'
#
loop_
_entity.id
_entity.type
_entity.pdbx_description
1 polymer ?
#
loop_
_entity_poly.entity_id
_entity_poly.type
_entity_poly.pdbx_seq_one_letter_code
_entity_poly.pdbx_strand_id
1 'polypeptide(L)' 'MEKKTPYLKLKGYFAENQIKSQDVAKLLNLTDTTFSKKINRNGQDFNAEEIRIMCKEFKLDANVFFLV' A
#
# COMPACT_ATOMS: atom_id res chain seq x y z
N MET A 1 -0.23 19.64 13.04
CA MET A 1 0.16 18.24 12.79
C MET A 1 0.12 17.95 11.31
N GLU A 2 1.21 17.46 10.77
CA GLU A 2 1.31 17.23 9.34
C GLU A 2 0.58 15.96 8.93
N LYS A 3 -0.18 16.07 7.84
CA LYS A 3 -0.76 14.90 7.22
C LYS A 3 0.31 14.22 6.38
N LYS A 4 0.43 12.91 6.52
CA LYS A 4 1.33 12.15 5.68
C LYS A 4 0.76 12.07 4.27
N THR A 5 1.64 12.13 3.29
CA THR A 5 1.24 12.01 1.90
C THR A 5 0.81 10.58 1.60
N PRO A 6 -0.31 10.36 0.91
CA PRO A 6 -0.67 9.01 0.49
C PRO A 6 0.41 8.37 -0.36
N TYR A 7 0.39 7.06 -0.44
CA TYR A 7 1.34 6.30 -1.28
C TYR A 7 0.93 6.42 -2.75
N LEU A 8 1.17 7.58 -3.35
CA LEU A 8 0.70 7.86 -4.70
C LEU A 8 1.35 6.98 -5.76
N LYS A 9 2.64 6.69 -5.60
CA LYS A 9 3.32 5.80 -6.54
C LYS A 9 2.77 4.39 -6.47
N LEU A 10 2.45 3.94 -5.26
CA LEU A 10 1.88 2.61 -5.08
C LEU A 10 0.48 2.54 -5.68
N LYS A 11 -0.34 3.56 -5.45
CA LYS A 11 -1.67 3.64 -6.02
C LYS A 11 -1.60 3.65 -7.55
N GLY A 12 -0.66 4.44 -8.11
CA GLY A 12 -0.45 4.48 -9.55
C GLY A 12 -0.02 3.16 -10.12
N TYR A 13 0.87 2.46 -9.43
CA TYR A 13 1.33 1.15 -9.85
C TYR A 13 0.17 0.16 -9.92
N PHE A 14 -0.67 0.12 -8.89
CA PHE A 14 -1.82 -0.79 -8.89
C PHE A 14 -2.81 -0.44 -9.99
N ALA A 15 -3.08 0.84 -10.20
CA ALA A 15 -3.99 1.27 -11.26
C ALA A 15 -3.43 0.93 -12.64
N GLU A 16 -2.14 1.18 -12.85
CA GLU A 16 -1.49 0.93 -14.13
C GLU A 16 -1.47 -0.55 -14.50
N ASN A 17 -1.32 -1.40 -13.49
CA ASN A 17 -1.26 -2.84 -13.69
C ASN A 17 -2.62 -3.52 -13.47
N GLN A 18 -3.67 -2.74 -13.31
CA GLN A 18 -5.03 -3.24 -13.12
C GLN A 18 -5.15 -4.16 -11.90
N ILE A 19 -4.41 -3.85 -10.86
CA ILE A 19 -4.44 -4.58 -9.60
C ILE A 19 -5.51 -3.96 -8.71
N LYS A 20 -6.49 -4.76 -8.32
CA LYS A 20 -7.59 -4.26 -7.50
C LYS A 20 -7.16 -4.16 -6.04
N SER A 21 -7.60 -3.08 -5.38
CA SER A 21 -7.25 -2.90 -3.97
C SER A 21 -7.81 -4.01 -3.09
N GLN A 22 -8.98 -4.56 -3.41
CA GLN A 22 -9.52 -5.67 -2.65
C GLN A 22 -8.64 -6.92 -2.71
N ASP A 23 -7.97 -7.14 -3.84
CA ASP A 23 -7.07 -8.28 -3.98
C ASP A 23 -5.82 -8.09 -3.13
N VAL A 24 -5.29 -6.87 -3.09
CA VAL A 24 -4.13 -6.57 -2.26
C VAL A 24 -4.51 -6.66 -0.78
N ALA A 25 -5.71 -6.19 -0.43
CA ALA A 25 -6.19 -6.28 0.94
C ALA A 25 -6.26 -7.75 1.39
N LYS A 26 -6.76 -8.63 0.53
CA LYS A 26 -6.79 -10.06 0.84
C LYS A 26 -5.41 -10.64 1.02
N LEU A 27 -4.47 -10.25 0.18
CA LEU A 27 -3.08 -10.68 0.28
C LEU A 27 -2.50 -10.32 1.64
N LEU A 28 -2.85 -9.14 2.14
CA LEU A 28 -2.35 -8.64 3.42
C LEU A 28 -3.24 -9.06 4.60
N ASN A 29 -4.31 -9.80 4.31
CA ASN A 29 -5.27 -10.24 5.33
C ASN A 29 -5.95 -9.05 6.01
N LEU A 30 -6.30 -8.05 5.21
CA LEU A 30 -6.95 -6.83 5.66
C LEU A 30 -8.32 -6.69 5.02
N THR A 31 -9.18 -5.88 5.65
CA THR A 31 -10.43 -5.47 5.01
C THR A 31 -10.14 -4.35 4.02
N ASP A 32 -11.07 -4.13 3.09
CA ASP A 32 -10.93 -3.03 2.10
C ASP A 32 -10.82 -1.68 2.81
N THR A 33 -11.60 -1.48 3.87
CA THR A 33 -11.57 -0.24 4.61
C THR A 33 -10.22 0.00 5.26
N THR A 34 -9.67 -1.03 5.91
CA THR A 34 -8.37 -0.92 6.55
C THR A 34 -7.27 -0.69 5.53
N PHE A 35 -7.31 -1.41 4.41
CA PHE A 35 -6.32 -1.22 3.35
C PHE A 35 -6.38 0.21 2.81
N SER A 36 -7.59 0.72 2.57
CA SER A 36 -7.77 2.09 2.07
C SER A 36 -7.19 3.12 3.02
N LYS A 37 -7.40 2.95 4.32
CA LYS A 37 -6.83 3.85 5.31
C LYS A 37 -5.31 3.82 5.28
N LYS A 38 -4.73 2.64 5.14
CA LYS A 38 -3.28 2.49 5.15
C LYS A 38 -2.64 3.09 3.90
N ILE A 39 -3.20 2.83 2.72
CA ILE A 39 -2.63 3.34 1.48
C ILE A 39 -2.77 4.86 1.36
N ASN A 40 -3.81 5.41 1.97
CA ASN A 40 -4.00 6.85 2.01
C ASN A 40 -3.34 7.48 3.24
N ARG A 41 -2.76 6.67 4.10
CA ARG A 41 -2.11 7.10 5.35
C ARG A 41 -3.06 7.94 6.21
N ASN A 42 -4.30 7.53 6.25
CA ASN A 42 -5.36 8.24 6.98
C ASN A 42 -5.55 7.59 8.35
N GLY A 43 -4.66 7.92 9.27
CA GLY A 43 -4.70 7.40 10.63
C GLY A 43 -4.03 6.05 10.80
N GLN A 44 -3.67 5.38 9.71
CA GLN A 44 -3.00 4.09 9.74
C GLN A 44 -1.93 4.05 8.65
N ASP A 45 -0.97 3.16 8.81
CA ASP A 45 0.10 3.01 7.83
C ASP A 45 0.44 1.52 7.72
N PHE A 46 1.13 1.15 6.64
CA PHE A 46 1.58 -0.21 6.47
C PHE A 46 2.71 -0.52 7.46
N ASN A 47 2.67 -1.72 8.04
CA ASN A 47 3.77 -2.15 8.89
C ASN A 47 4.85 -2.84 8.03
N ALA A 48 5.99 -3.14 8.67
CA ALA A 48 7.13 -3.72 7.95
C ALA A 48 6.78 -5.04 7.28
N GLU A 49 5.98 -5.86 7.93
CA GLU A 49 5.59 -7.16 7.38
C GLU A 49 4.72 -6.99 6.14
N GLU A 50 3.76 -6.05 6.18
CA GLU A 50 2.90 -5.79 5.05
C GLU A 50 3.69 -5.25 3.86
N ILE A 51 4.62 -4.34 4.12
CA ILE A 51 5.49 -3.81 3.08
C ILE A 51 6.32 -4.93 2.45
N ARG A 52 6.85 -5.81 3.28
CA ARG A 52 7.65 -6.94 2.81
C ARG A 52 6.84 -7.85 1.91
N ILE A 53 5.60 -8.16 2.31
CA ILE A 53 4.71 -9.02 1.51
C ILE A 53 4.45 -8.39 0.15
N MET A 54 4.10 -7.11 0.13
CA MET A 54 3.83 -6.41 -1.13
C MET A 54 5.06 -6.34 -2.02
N CYS A 55 6.22 -6.04 -1.44
CA CYS A 55 7.45 -5.97 -2.22
C CYS A 55 7.80 -7.33 -2.82
N LYS A 56 7.58 -8.40 -2.09
CA LYS A 56 7.86 -9.74 -2.57
C LYS A 56 6.87 -10.16 -3.66
N GLU A 57 5.58 -9.90 -3.42
CA GLU A 57 4.53 -10.34 -4.34
C GLU A 57 4.59 -9.59 -5.67
N PHE A 58 4.80 -8.28 -5.62
CA PHE A 58 4.78 -7.42 -6.81
C PHE A 58 6.18 -7.01 -7.26
N LYS A 59 7.22 -7.48 -6.60
CA LYS A 59 8.61 -7.14 -6.91
C LYS A 59 8.83 -5.63 -6.87
N LEU A 60 8.35 -5.01 -5.81
CA LEU A 60 8.46 -3.56 -5.63
C LEU A 60 9.75 -3.19 -4.90
N ASP A 61 10.25 -2.00 -5.19
CA ASP A 61 11.37 -1.43 -4.44
C ASP A 61 10.80 -0.57 -3.32
N ALA A 62 11.03 -0.98 -2.08
CA ALA A 62 10.50 -0.25 -0.92
C ALA A 62 11.00 1.19 -0.89
N ASN A 63 12.21 1.46 -1.34
CA ASN A 63 12.75 2.81 -1.38
C ASN A 63 11.99 3.71 -2.34
N VAL A 64 11.43 3.13 -3.40
CA VAL A 64 10.70 3.90 -4.39
C VAL A 64 9.24 4.10 -3.96
N PHE A 65 8.63 3.05 -3.44
CA PHE A 65 7.18 3.06 -3.20
C PHE A 65 6.79 3.42 -1.77
N PHE A 66 7.62 3.16 -0.79
CA PHE A 66 7.25 3.31 0.61
C PHE A 66 8.04 4.35 1.39
N LEU A 67 9.23 4.73 0.95
CA LEU A 67 10.04 5.74 1.62
C LEU A 67 9.83 7.10 0.96
N VAL A 68 8.65 7.65 1.16
CA VAL A 68 8.25 8.94 0.55
C VAL A 68 7.98 9.98 1.61
#